data_54122c5f3c4c515e883b5167e356fe0b
#
_entry.id   54122c5f3c4c515e883b5167e356fe0b
#
_cell.length_a   1.000
_cell.length_b   1.000
_cell.length_c   1.000
_cell.angle_alpha   90.00
_cell.angle_beta   90.00
_cell.angle_gamma   90.00
#
_symmetry.space_group_name_H-M   'P 1'
#
loop_
_entity.id
_entity.type
_entity.pdbx_description
1 polymer ?
#
loop_
_entity_poly.entity_id
_entity_poly.type
_entity_poly.pdbx_seq_one_letter_code
_entity_poly.pdbx_strand_id
1 'polypeptide(L)'
;MRGLIKILCTVIAASACLTACISDEISSSSSDRPEFSSDSLRFGQVWMGETSPAVAVTVYNRCDKVMRITDVSVSGVRGADVRLNVDGFSGTAFHDLDIRPGDSIIVLADVLPEAPVIGGRIDFSVNGAVTSLPFVGESLDPLILRDVTVTADTRLEAGAIVRVFGCLTVADGATLLIEEGASVYFHDGASLCVAGRLVAQGTPDAQIKLCGDRLGNVVTSIPFDIIPGQWGGVSVEGGSVDMKCVNVFNPVVALKCGEEAEVSLDNCRLTNASQRVVDAASSCIDAVGCEFSSSPDGVVVLNGGRASFGRCTFASDYLFAASTGALLQLSDEAAVAVGESIFFGSCPDLSPANPSGALFERCTFRSHGSDDNMFVGCLWNCDPLFDVDDGRYVFDYRLKQDSPARAILCGVRTDRYGVSGSLPGAYNS
;
A
#
# COMPACT_ATOMS: atom_id res chain seq x y z
N MET A 1 2.48 62.82 37.81
CA MET A 1 1.61 62.81 36.65
C MET A 1 1.98 61.69 35.60
N ARG A 2 3.23 61.56 35.16
CA ARG A 2 3.60 60.57 34.16
C ARG A 2 3.40 59.08 34.56
N GLY A 3 3.52 58.75 35.86
CA GLY A 3 3.27 57.37 36.36
C GLY A 3 1.79 57.02 36.44
N LEU A 4 0.93 57.97 36.83
CA LEU A 4 -0.53 57.71 36.89
C LEU A 4 -1.17 57.50 35.51
N ILE A 5 -0.66 58.25 34.50
CA ILE A 5 -1.12 58.08 33.11
C ILE A 5 -0.73 56.69 32.55
N LYS A 6 0.47 56.19 32.87
CA LYS A 6 0.89 54.85 32.44
C LYS A 6 0.03 53.74 33.07
N ILE A 7 -0.28 53.85 34.38
CA ILE A 7 -1.14 52.90 35.07
C ILE A 7 -2.57 52.95 34.51
N LEU A 8 -3.09 54.15 34.24
CA LEU A 8 -4.42 54.32 33.66
C LEU A 8 -4.50 53.73 32.23
N CYS A 9 -3.48 53.93 31.39
CA CYS A 9 -3.42 53.35 30.05
C CYS A 9 -3.30 51.81 30.08
N THR A 10 -2.55 51.26 31.06
CA THR A 10 -2.42 49.80 31.23
C THR A 10 -3.73 49.16 31.72
N VAL A 11 -4.46 49.82 32.60
CA VAL A 11 -5.76 49.35 33.09
C VAL A 11 -6.82 49.45 31.99
N ILE A 12 -6.82 50.53 31.19
CA ILE A 12 -7.74 50.65 30.05
C ILE A 12 -7.42 49.61 28.95
N ALA A 13 -6.14 49.35 28.66
CA ALA A 13 -5.74 48.29 27.73
C ALA A 13 -6.10 46.89 28.24
N ALA A 14 -5.92 46.62 29.55
CA ALA A 14 -6.32 45.38 30.19
C ALA A 14 -7.85 45.19 30.21
N SER A 15 -8.63 46.28 30.41
CA SER A 15 -10.10 46.22 30.33
C SER A 15 -10.62 45.99 28.92
N ALA A 16 -9.93 46.51 27.89
CA ALA A 16 -10.31 46.25 26.48
C ALA A 16 -10.05 44.80 26.03
N CYS A 17 -9.09 44.11 26.67
CA CYS A 17 -8.85 42.68 26.40
C CYS A 17 -9.86 41.74 27.09
N LEU A 18 -10.63 42.22 28.06
CA LEU A 18 -11.61 41.39 28.80
C LEU A 18 -13.04 41.45 28.24
N THR A 19 -13.27 42.22 27.18
CA THR A 19 -14.61 42.29 26.52
C THR A 19 -14.64 41.58 25.17
N ALA A 20 -13.84 40.54 24.95
CA ALA A 20 -14.14 39.57 23.93
C ALA A 20 -15.30 38.67 24.44
N CYS A 21 -16.49 39.28 24.65
CA CYS A 21 -17.72 38.50 24.78
C CYS A 21 -17.91 37.72 23.51
N ILE A 22 -17.73 36.42 23.58
CA ILE A 22 -18.25 35.51 22.53
C ILE A 22 -19.74 35.84 22.47
N SER A 23 -20.19 36.33 21.32
CA SER A 23 -21.60 36.63 21.11
C SER A 23 -22.37 35.30 21.07
N ASP A 24 -23.29 35.13 22.01
CA ASP A 24 -24.27 34.01 21.96
C ASP A 24 -25.42 34.33 20.98
N GLU A 25 -25.33 35.44 20.23
CA GLU A 25 -26.33 35.82 19.23
C GLU A 25 -26.30 34.84 18.04
N ILE A 26 -27.46 34.22 17.78
CA ILE A 26 -27.61 33.30 16.67
C ILE A 26 -27.73 34.13 15.37
N SER A 27 -26.99 33.71 14.34
CA SER A 27 -27.09 34.30 13.03
C SER A 27 -28.49 34.06 12.43
N SER A 28 -29.03 35.10 11.78
CA SER A 28 -30.26 35.02 10.98
C SER A 28 -29.99 35.24 9.49
N SER A 29 -28.72 35.43 9.11
CA SER A 29 -28.35 35.70 7.71
C SER A 29 -28.37 34.42 6.88
N SER A 30 -29.08 34.44 5.77
CA SER A 30 -29.07 33.33 4.81
C SER A 30 -27.77 33.26 3.98
N SER A 31 -26.85 34.24 4.12
CA SER A 31 -25.51 34.18 3.54
C SER A 31 -24.52 33.37 4.37
N ASP A 32 -24.82 33.18 5.67
CA ASP A 32 -23.95 32.45 6.54
C ASP A 32 -24.08 30.94 6.23
N ARG A 33 -22.95 30.34 5.87
CA ARG A 33 -22.84 28.96 5.40
C ARG A 33 -21.81 28.22 6.24
N PRO A 34 -22.01 26.93 6.47
CA PRO A 34 -20.93 26.07 6.97
C PRO A 34 -19.85 25.93 5.89
N GLU A 35 -18.59 25.97 6.32
CA GLU A 35 -17.43 25.59 5.52
C GLU A 35 -16.98 24.19 5.91
N PHE A 36 -16.45 23.45 4.96
CA PHE A 36 -16.01 22.06 5.18
C PHE A 36 -14.50 21.94 5.00
N SER A 37 -13.88 21.05 5.77
CA SER A 37 -12.45 20.70 5.60
C SER A 37 -12.15 19.99 4.29
N SER A 38 -13.16 19.51 3.58
CA SER A 38 -13.08 18.82 2.29
C SER A 38 -14.30 19.14 1.43
N ASP A 39 -14.15 19.14 0.12
CA ASP A 39 -15.23 19.36 -0.84
C ASP A 39 -16.15 18.13 -1.01
N SER A 40 -15.71 16.97 -0.54
CA SER A 40 -16.44 15.70 -0.65
C SER A 40 -15.94 14.69 0.38
N LEU A 41 -16.79 13.75 0.80
CA LEU A 41 -16.40 12.56 1.54
C LEU A 41 -16.11 11.42 0.54
N ARG A 42 -14.91 10.86 0.59
CA ARG A 42 -14.46 9.79 -0.30
C ARG A 42 -14.24 8.52 0.49
N PHE A 43 -15.12 7.55 0.32
CA PHE A 43 -14.97 6.23 0.96
C PHE A 43 -13.93 5.36 0.27
N GLY A 44 -13.50 5.72 -0.96
CA GLY A 44 -12.60 4.87 -1.75
C GLY A 44 -13.26 3.56 -2.12
N GLN A 45 -12.48 2.48 -2.06
CA GLN A 45 -12.97 1.11 -2.22
C GLN A 45 -13.36 0.54 -0.85
N VAL A 46 -14.52 -0.12 -0.79
CA VAL A 46 -15.06 -0.76 0.42
C VAL A 46 -15.64 -2.13 0.06
N TRP A 47 -15.78 -3.02 1.05
CA TRP A 47 -16.36 -4.34 0.82
C TRP A 47 -17.87 -4.30 0.74
N MET A 48 -18.46 -4.95 -0.27
CA MET A 48 -19.91 -5.13 -0.39
C MET A 48 -20.48 -5.84 0.85
N GLY A 49 -21.56 -5.31 1.41
CA GLY A 49 -22.22 -5.90 2.58
C GLY A 49 -21.48 -5.75 3.91
N GLU A 50 -20.36 -5.03 3.96
CA GLU A 50 -19.63 -4.72 5.21
C GLU A 50 -19.62 -3.21 5.46
N THR A 51 -19.79 -2.80 6.72
CA THR A 51 -19.72 -1.38 7.09
C THR A 51 -18.31 -0.85 6.83
N SER A 52 -18.21 0.25 6.10
CA SER A 52 -16.94 0.92 5.84
C SER A 52 -16.30 1.50 7.11
N PRO A 53 -14.99 1.74 7.10
CA PRO A 53 -14.41 2.70 8.04
C PRO A 53 -15.11 4.06 7.93
N ALA A 54 -15.23 4.76 9.06
CA ALA A 54 -15.81 6.09 9.05
C ALA A 54 -14.87 7.12 8.43
N VAL A 55 -15.43 7.97 7.58
CA VAL A 55 -14.71 9.12 6.98
C VAL A 55 -15.15 10.39 7.70
N ALA A 56 -14.18 11.22 8.07
CA ALA A 56 -14.40 12.44 8.83
C ALA A 56 -14.41 13.69 7.94
N VAL A 57 -15.28 14.63 8.27
CA VAL A 57 -15.21 16.02 7.81
C VAL A 57 -15.40 16.96 8.99
N THR A 58 -14.63 18.05 9.00
CA THR A 58 -14.83 19.13 9.96
C THR A 58 -15.72 20.20 9.33
N VAL A 59 -16.73 20.63 10.07
CA VAL A 59 -17.69 21.65 9.67
C VAL A 59 -17.41 22.90 10.49
N TYR A 60 -17.00 23.97 9.84
CA TYR A 60 -16.56 25.21 10.47
C TYR A 60 -17.66 26.28 10.44
N ASN A 61 -17.76 27.03 11.53
CA ASN A 61 -18.42 28.33 11.54
C ASN A 61 -17.36 29.45 11.41
N ARG A 62 -17.27 30.08 10.25
CA ARG A 62 -16.37 31.21 9.99
C ARG A 62 -17.03 32.56 10.18
N CYS A 63 -18.30 32.57 10.60
CA CYS A 63 -19.06 33.80 10.87
C CYS A 63 -18.74 34.34 12.28
N ASP A 64 -19.14 35.58 12.56
CA ASP A 64 -18.97 36.28 13.84
C ASP A 64 -20.07 36.02 14.86
N LYS A 65 -21.10 35.23 14.49
CA LYS A 65 -22.24 34.84 15.34
C LYS A 65 -22.33 33.31 15.42
N VAL A 66 -23.13 32.83 16.37
CA VAL A 66 -23.44 31.40 16.48
C VAL A 66 -24.19 30.96 15.22
N MET A 67 -23.66 29.95 14.57
CA MET A 67 -24.34 29.30 13.43
C MET A 67 -25.20 28.16 13.97
N ARG A 68 -26.52 28.28 13.82
CA ARG A 68 -27.44 27.19 14.10
C ARG A 68 -27.74 26.38 12.84
N ILE A 69 -27.27 25.13 12.82
CA ILE A 69 -27.63 24.17 11.80
C ILE A 69 -28.97 23.57 12.21
N THR A 70 -30.04 23.95 11.52
CA THR A 70 -31.40 23.54 11.88
C THR A 70 -31.71 22.09 11.50
N ASP A 71 -30.99 21.58 10.48
CA ASP A 71 -31.10 20.17 10.04
C ASP A 71 -29.82 19.69 9.40
N VAL A 72 -29.39 18.47 9.76
CA VAL A 72 -28.38 17.69 9.04
C VAL A 72 -29.03 16.39 8.62
N SER A 73 -29.08 16.11 7.34
CA SER A 73 -29.72 14.92 6.79
C SER A 73 -28.99 14.38 5.58
N VAL A 74 -29.24 13.12 5.23
CA VAL A 74 -28.66 12.48 4.05
C VAL A 74 -29.69 12.45 2.94
N SER A 75 -29.29 12.81 1.72
CA SER A 75 -30.18 12.85 0.57
C SER A 75 -29.53 12.33 -0.70
N GLY A 76 -30.36 11.93 -1.68
CA GLY A 76 -29.89 11.42 -2.97
C GLY A 76 -29.04 10.18 -2.89
N VAL A 77 -29.21 9.38 -1.82
CA VAL A 77 -28.41 8.16 -1.58
C VAL A 77 -28.66 7.12 -2.65
N ARG A 78 -27.60 6.47 -3.08
CA ARG A 78 -27.63 5.30 -3.97
C ARG A 78 -26.50 4.34 -3.58
N GLY A 79 -26.84 3.07 -3.66
CA GLY A 79 -25.91 1.96 -3.51
C GLY A 79 -25.38 1.71 -2.12
N ALA A 80 -25.94 2.35 -1.07
CA ALA A 80 -25.54 2.09 0.30
C ALA A 80 -26.60 2.57 1.30
N ASP A 81 -26.64 1.98 2.49
CA ASP A 81 -27.15 2.62 3.69
C ASP A 81 -26.08 3.52 4.32
N VAL A 82 -26.45 4.67 4.87
CA VAL A 82 -25.51 5.70 5.37
C VAL A 82 -25.83 6.02 6.82
N ARG A 83 -24.82 5.97 7.67
CA ARG A 83 -24.90 6.39 9.06
C ARG A 83 -24.00 7.58 9.33
N LEU A 84 -24.49 8.50 10.12
CA LEU A 84 -23.75 9.68 10.55
C LEU A 84 -23.49 9.64 12.05
N ASN A 85 -22.39 10.22 12.46
CA ASN A 85 -22.13 10.66 13.81
C ASN A 85 -21.75 12.15 13.75
N VAL A 86 -22.57 12.98 14.36
CA VAL A 86 -22.37 14.44 14.37
C VAL A 86 -22.06 14.86 15.79
N ASP A 87 -20.86 15.38 16.00
CA ASP A 87 -20.37 15.85 17.30
C ASP A 87 -20.55 14.85 18.46
N GLY A 88 -20.32 13.54 18.14
CA GLY A 88 -20.43 12.43 19.09
C GLY A 88 -21.82 11.78 19.17
N PHE A 89 -22.83 12.31 18.50
CA PHE A 89 -24.18 11.73 18.46
C PHE A 89 -24.38 10.93 17.15
N SER A 90 -24.80 9.67 17.27
CA SER A 90 -25.07 8.82 16.11
C SER A 90 -26.54 8.93 15.68
N GLY A 91 -26.79 8.99 14.37
CA GLY A 91 -28.13 9.09 13.80
C GLY A 91 -28.14 9.20 12.28
N THR A 92 -29.31 9.40 11.71
CA THR A 92 -29.53 9.65 10.27
C THR A 92 -30.01 11.08 9.99
N ALA A 93 -30.48 11.78 11.03
CA ALA A 93 -30.89 13.19 10.99
C ALA A 93 -30.58 13.85 12.34
N PHE A 94 -30.20 15.12 12.31
CA PHE A 94 -29.84 15.91 13.48
C PHE A 94 -30.45 17.30 13.37
N HIS A 95 -30.86 17.87 14.49
CA HIS A 95 -31.53 19.15 14.54
C HIS A 95 -30.90 20.09 15.57
N ASP A 96 -31.00 21.40 15.30
CA ASP A 96 -30.64 22.48 16.21
C ASP A 96 -29.20 22.38 16.80
N LEU A 97 -28.21 22.16 15.91
CA LEU A 97 -26.81 22.13 16.30
C LEU A 97 -26.21 23.52 16.25
N ASP A 98 -25.67 23.99 17.37
CA ASP A 98 -25.04 25.30 17.48
C ASP A 98 -23.51 25.20 17.37
N ILE A 99 -22.93 25.92 16.40
CA ILE A 99 -21.47 26.09 16.28
C ILE A 99 -21.13 27.55 16.62
N ARG A 100 -20.30 27.75 17.63
CA ARG A 100 -19.86 29.10 18.06
C ARG A 100 -19.02 29.79 16.99
N PRO A 101 -18.90 31.12 17.01
CA PRO A 101 -18.03 31.86 16.12
C PRO A 101 -16.57 31.34 16.15
N GLY A 102 -16.02 31.01 14.98
CA GLY A 102 -14.65 30.48 14.84
C GLY A 102 -14.45 29.04 15.28
N ASP A 103 -15.50 28.36 15.73
CA ASP A 103 -15.47 26.97 16.19
C ASP A 103 -15.89 26.00 15.08
N SER A 104 -15.88 24.70 15.37
CA SER A 104 -16.21 23.63 14.43
C SER A 104 -16.78 22.40 15.15
N ILE A 105 -17.52 21.59 14.40
CA ILE A 105 -17.94 20.25 14.80
C ILE A 105 -17.38 19.20 13.83
N ILE A 106 -17.26 17.97 14.30
CA ILE A 106 -16.83 16.83 13.46
C ILE A 106 -18.05 16.02 13.05
N VAL A 107 -18.12 15.74 11.77
CA VAL A 107 -19.09 14.80 11.20
C VAL A 107 -18.33 13.58 10.69
N LEU A 108 -18.69 12.42 11.22
CA LEU A 108 -18.22 11.11 10.74
C LEU A 108 -19.37 10.48 9.93
N ALA A 109 -19.02 9.87 8.81
CA ALA A 109 -19.94 9.09 8.01
C ALA A 109 -19.36 7.71 7.74
N ASP A 110 -20.14 6.68 7.87
CA ASP A 110 -19.86 5.32 7.38
C ASP A 110 -20.99 4.85 6.47
N VAL A 111 -20.68 3.89 5.60
CA VAL A 111 -21.61 3.33 4.63
C VAL A 111 -21.64 1.81 4.74
N LEU A 112 -22.81 1.22 4.56
CA LEU A 112 -23.02 -0.19 4.30
C LEU A 112 -23.35 -0.36 2.82
N PRO A 113 -22.40 -0.79 1.97
CA PRO A 113 -22.61 -0.89 0.53
C PRO A 113 -23.60 -1.99 0.15
N GLU A 114 -24.50 -1.68 -0.78
CA GLU A 114 -25.50 -2.59 -1.34
C GLU A 114 -25.42 -2.67 -2.87
N ALA A 115 -24.60 -1.80 -3.51
CA ALA A 115 -24.36 -1.79 -4.95
C ALA A 115 -22.95 -1.30 -5.26
N PRO A 116 -22.41 -1.59 -6.47
CA PRO A 116 -21.02 -1.29 -6.85
C PRO A 116 -20.64 0.19 -6.75
N VAL A 117 -21.57 1.10 -6.99
CA VAL A 117 -21.33 2.55 -6.97
C VAL A 117 -22.11 3.18 -5.83
N ILE A 118 -21.40 3.86 -4.96
CA ILE A 118 -21.93 4.55 -3.78
C ILE A 118 -21.92 6.05 -4.05
N GLY A 119 -22.99 6.75 -3.71
CA GLY A 119 -23.06 8.20 -3.82
C GLY A 119 -24.29 8.80 -3.13
N GLY A 120 -24.18 10.11 -2.89
CA GLY A 120 -25.22 10.91 -2.25
C GLY A 120 -24.66 12.21 -1.75
N ARG A 121 -25.35 12.83 -0.81
CA ARG A 121 -24.90 14.06 -0.17
C ARG A 121 -25.43 14.16 1.25
N ILE A 122 -24.68 14.87 2.08
CA ILE A 122 -25.12 15.31 3.42
C ILE A 122 -25.52 16.77 3.28
N ASP A 123 -26.74 17.07 3.62
CA ASP A 123 -27.33 18.40 3.53
C ASP A 123 -27.35 19.07 4.90
N PHE A 124 -26.84 20.29 4.96
CA PHE A 124 -26.79 21.14 6.15
C PHE A 124 -27.66 22.36 5.93
N SER A 125 -28.71 22.53 6.73
CA SER A 125 -29.65 23.63 6.64
C SER A 125 -29.30 24.71 7.66
N VAL A 126 -29.03 25.94 7.19
CA VAL A 126 -28.75 27.13 8.02
C VAL A 126 -29.59 28.26 7.53
N ASN A 127 -30.42 28.87 8.39
CA ASN A 127 -31.24 30.04 8.09
C ASN A 127 -32.07 29.87 6.79
N GLY A 128 -32.63 28.66 6.59
CA GLY A 128 -33.46 28.34 5.42
C GLY A 128 -32.70 28.06 4.13
N ALA A 129 -31.38 28.03 4.18
CA ALA A 129 -30.54 27.71 3.04
C ALA A 129 -29.76 26.41 3.27
N VAL A 130 -29.67 25.58 2.23
CA VAL A 130 -29.02 24.28 2.27
C VAL A 130 -27.62 24.35 1.65
N THR A 131 -26.63 23.81 2.35
CA THR A 131 -25.30 23.57 1.83
C THR A 131 -25.08 22.07 1.81
N SER A 132 -24.73 21.50 0.66
CA SER A 132 -24.59 20.05 0.48
C SER A 132 -23.12 19.66 0.38
N LEU A 133 -22.76 18.59 1.10
CA LEU A 133 -21.44 17.94 0.98
C LEU A 133 -21.66 16.60 0.27
N PRO A 134 -21.16 16.39 -0.95
CA PRO A 134 -21.28 15.14 -1.66
C PRO A 134 -20.42 14.05 -1.04
N PHE A 135 -20.84 12.80 -1.19
CA PHE A 135 -20.01 11.64 -0.90
C PHE A 135 -20.04 10.64 -2.06
N VAL A 136 -18.90 9.93 -2.22
CA VAL A 136 -18.71 8.93 -3.27
C VAL A 136 -17.86 7.76 -2.76
N GLY A 137 -18.09 6.58 -3.35
CA GLY A 137 -17.31 5.38 -3.09
C GLY A 137 -17.61 4.29 -4.12
N GLU A 138 -16.79 3.27 -4.09
CA GLU A 138 -16.95 2.05 -4.91
C GLU A 138 -16.96 0.84 -3.98
N SER A 139 -17.82 -0.13 -4.22
CA SER A 139 -17.79 -1.38 -3.48
C SER A 139 -17.29 -2.53 -4.32
N LEU A 140 -16.50 -3.37 -3.69
CA LEU A 140 -15.99 -4.62 -4.24
C LEU A 140 -16.87 -5.77 -3.73
N ASP A 141 -17.35 -6.59 -4.66
CA ASP A 141 -18.13 -7.81 -4.37
C ASP A 141 -17.25 -9.04 -4.60
N PRO A 142 -16.53 -9.55 -3.59
CA PRO A 142 -15.56 -10.60 -3.76
C PRO A 142 -16.19 -12.01 -3.70
N LEU A 143 -15.61 -12.96 -4.43
CA LEU A 143 -15.76 -14.38 -4.12
C LEU A 143 -15.09 -14.65 -2.76
N ILE A 144 -15.84 -15.11 -1.77
CA ILE A 144 -15.33 -15.41 -0.42
C ILE A 144 -14.85 -16.85 -0.35
N LEU A 145 -13.59 -17.07 0.01
CA LEU A 145 -13.00 -18.38 0.29
C LEU A 145 -12.61 -18.46 1.77
N ARG A 146 -13.03 -19.53 2.46
CA ARG A 146 -12.73 -19.75 3.88
C ARG A 146 -12.16 -21.14 4.06
N ASP A 147 -10.84 -21.24 4.41
CA ASP A 147 -10.13 -22.50 4.60
C ASP A 147 -10.39 -23.52 3.46
N VAL A 148 -10.15 -23.05 2.22
CA VAL A 148 -10.44 -23.85 1.02
C VAL A 148 -9.22 -24.63 0.60
N THR A 149 -9.41 -25.94 0.34
CA THR A 149 -8.41 -26.80 -0.29
C THR A 149 -8.81 -27.11 -1.73
N VAL A 150 -7.97 -26.68 -2.66
CA VAL A 150 -8.06 -26.99 -4.09
C VAL A 150 -7.49 -28.39 -4.29
N THR A 151 -8.36 -29.37 -4.60
CA THR A 151 -7.99 -30.79 -4.79
C THR A 151 -8.07 -31.24 -6.25
N ALA A 152 -8.47 -30.35 -7.15
CA ALA A 152 -8.51 -30.54 -8.59
C ALA A 152 -8.18 -29.23 -9.28
N ASP A 153 -7.88 -29.26 -10.57
CA ASP A 153 -7.59 -28.06 -11.34
C ASP A 153 -8.71 -27.03 -11.22
N THR A 154 -8.36 -25.89 -10.70
CA THR A 154 -9.29 -24.82 -10.37
C THR A 154 -8.79 -23.50 -10.98
N ARG A 155 -9.73 -22.67 -11.42
CA ARG A 155 -9.44 -21.42 -12.10
C ARG A 155 -10.08 -20.24 -11.38
N LEU A 156 -9.32 -19.18 -11.17
CA LEU A 156 -9.82 -17.84 -10.86
C LEU A 156 -9.78 -17.05 -12.16
N GLU A 157 -10.96 -16.68 -12.65
CA GLU A 157 -11.14 -16.05 -13.96
C GLU A 157 -10.49 -14.66 -14.03
N ALA A 158 -10.27 -14.18 -15.26
CA ALA A 158 -9.70 -12.87 -15.51
C ALA A 158 -10.51 -11.76 -14.80
N GLY A 159 -9.81 -10.87 -14.09
CA GLY A 159 -10.41 -9.78 -13.34
C GLY A 159 -11.18 -10.21 -12.08
N ALA A 160 -11.13 -11.48 -11.68
CA ALA A 160 -11.81 -11.95 -10.46
C ALA A 160 -11.35 -11.18 -9.21
N ILE A 161 -12.31 -10.86 -8.35
CA ILE A 161 -12.06 -10.31 -7.01
C ILE A 161 -12.34 -11.43 -6.02
N VAL A 162 -11.31 -11.84 -5.28
CA VAL A 162 -11.37 -12.95 -4.33
C VAL A 162 -10.92 -12.46 -2.97
N ARG A 163 -11.61 -12.88 -1.91
CA ARG A 163 -11.21 -12.59 -0.54
C ARG A 163 -11.06 -13.89 0.26
N VAL A 164 -9.87 -14.10 0.81
CA VAL A 164 -9.48 -15.34 1.47
C VAL A 164 -9.41 -15.14 2.98
N PHE A 165 -10.06 -16.03 3.72
CA PHE A 165 -9.97 -16.15 5.18
C PHE A 165 -9.35 -17.51 5.52
N GLY A 166 -8.35 -17.52 6.40
CA GLY A 166 -7.61 -18.74 6.73
C GLY A 166 -6.67 -19.16 5.60
N CYS A 167 -6.56 -20.45 5.32
CA CYS A 167 -5.64 -20.96 4.30
C CYS A 167 -6.35 -21.29 2.99
N LEU A 168 -5.83 -20.76 1.87
CA LEU A 168 -6.13 -21.28 0.53
C LEU A 168 -5.04 -22.27 0.16
N THR A 169 -5.34 -23.56 0.21
CA THR A 169 -4.38 -24.63 -0.01
C THR A 169 -4.52 -25.23 -1.40
N VAL A 170 -3.43 -25.33 -2.15
CA VAL A 170 -3.36 -26.12 -3.38
C VAL A 170 -2.74 -27.47 -3.04
N ALA A 171 -3.56 -28.52 -3.05
CA ALA A 171 -3.13 -29.86 -2.71
C ALA A 171 -2.16 -30.43 -3.75
N ASP A 172 -1.34 -31.39 -3.35
CA ASP A 172 -0.50 -32.14 -4.28
C ASP A 172 -1.31 -32.73 -5.43
N GLY A 173 -0.78 -32.64 -6.64
CA GLY A 173 -1.44 -33.07 -7.89
C GLY A 173 -2.53 -32.13 -8.42
N ALA A 174 -2.91 -31.07 -7.69
CA ALA A 174 -3.87 -30.07 -8.16
C ALA A 174 -3.18 -28.81 -8.70
N THR A 175 -3.86 -28.09 -9.60
CA THR A 175 -3.42 -26.78 -10.11
C THR A 175 -4.41 -25.69 -9.76
N LEU A 176 -3.91 -24.58 -9.22
CA LEU A 176 -4.65 -23.31 -9.13
C LEU A 176 -4.14 -22.37 -10.22
N LEU A 177 -5.01 -22.07 -11.20
CA LEU A 177 -4.75 -21.05 -12.21
C LEU A 177 -5.40 -19.72 -11.79
N ILE A 178 -4.60 -18.66 -11.74
CA ILE A 178 -5.08 -17.29 -11.54
C ILE A 178 -4.83 -16.52 -12.83
N GLU A 179 -5.89 -16.01 -13.43
CA GLU A 179 -5.81 -15.29 -14.69
C GLU A 179 -5.55 -13.79 -14.52
N GLU A 180 -5.26 -13.15 -15.64
CA GLU A 180 -4.88 -11.75 -15.73
C GLU A 180 -5.89 -10.81 -15.05
N GLY A 181 -5.38 -9.78 -14.38
CA GLY A 181 -6.19 -8.76 -13.70
C GLY A 181 -6.89 -9.22 -12.43
N ALA A 182 -6.80 -10.50 -12.06
CA ALA A 182 -7.40 -11.00 -10.82
C ALA A 182 -6.74 -10.33 -9.60
N SER A 183 -7.55 -10.05 -8.58
CA SER A 183 -7.11 -9.51 -7.30
C SER A 183 -7.54 -10.45 -6.18
N VAL A 184 -6.56 -11.02 -5.48
CA VAL A 184 -6.79 -11.91 -4.34
C VAL A 184 -6.37 -11.19 -3.08
N TYR A 185 -7.34 -10.93 -2.23
CA TYR A 185 -7.19 -10.26 -0.96
C TYR A 185 -7.20 -11.26 0.19
N PHE A 186 -6.24 -11.16 1.07
CA PHE A 186 -6.09 -12.08 2.19
C PHE A 186 -6.40 -11.37 3.51
N HIS A 187 -7.28 -11.95 4.31
CA HIS A 187 -7.56 -11.47 5.65
C HIS A 187 -6.35 -11.66 6.56
N ASP A 188 -6.34 -10.96 7.69
CA ASP A 188 -5.29 -11.07 8.70
C ASP A 188 -5.05 -12.55 9.08
N GLY A 189 -3.78 -12.99 9.03
CA GLY A 189 -3.39 -14.38 9.26
C GLY A 189 -3.69 -15.35 8.10
N ALA A 190 -4.39 -14.93 7.06
CA ALA A 190 -4.64 -15.79 5.88
C ALA A 190 -3.38 -15.97 5.03
N SER A 191 -3.29 -17.08 4.30
CA SER A 191 -2.14 -17.42 3.45
C SER A 191 -2.53 -18.28 2.25
N LEU A 192 -1.63 -18.35 1.26
CA LEU A 192 -1.71 -19.26 0.12
C LEU A 192 -0.66 -20.36 0.29
N CYS A 193 -1.10 -21.59 0.51
CA CYS A 193 -0.24 -22.74 0.73
C CYS A 193 -0.22 -23.65 -0.52
N VAL A 194 0.95 -23.91 -1.09
CA VAL A 194 1.11 -24.62 -2.35
C VAL A 194 1.93 -25.90 -2.16
N ALA A 195 1.25 -27.04 -2.14
CA ALA A 195 1.87 -28.35 -2.26
C ALA A 195 1.77 -28.92 -3.68
N GLY A 196 0.78 -28.47 -4.44
CA GLY A 196 0.59 -28.77 -5.87
C GLY A 196 1.22 -27.69 -6.76
N ARG A 197 0.43 -27.15 -7.69
CA ARG A 197 0.90 -26.16 -8.66
C ARG A 197 0.09 -24.87 -8.62
N LEU A 198 0.77 -23.73 -8.46
CA LEU A 198 0.21 -22.41 -8.66
C LEU A 198 0.69 -21.84 -10.00
N VAL A 199 -0.25 -21.40 -10.83
CA VAL A 199 0.03 -20.70 -12.09
C VAL A 199 -0.72 -19.37 -12.08
N ALA A 200 0.00 -18.26 -12.06
CA ALA A 200 -0.59 -16.91 -12.03
C ALA A 200 -0.06 -16.11 -13.22
N GLN A 201 -0.88 -15.94 -14.24
CA GLN A 201 -0.48 -15.38 -15.53
C GLN A 201 -1.15 -14.03 -15.76
N GLY A 202 -0.51 -12.96 -15.23
CA GLY A 202 -0.87 -11.58 -15.53
C GLY A 202 -0.22 -11.08 -16.82
N THR A 203 -0.63 -9.88 -17.23
CA THR A 203 -0.06 -9.14 -18.35
C THR A 203 0.36 -7.74 -17.90
N PRO A 204 1.18 -7.00 -18.65
CA PRO A 204 1.50 -5.61 -18.31
C PRO A 204 0.28 -4.72 -18.11
N ASP A 205 -0.78 -4.92 -18.90
CA ASP A 205 -2.02 -4.12 -18.84
C ASP A 205 -3.01 -4.65 -17.80
N ALA A 206 -2.91 -5.92 -17.39
CA ALA A 206 -3.80 -6.60 -16.47
C ALA A 206 -2.99 -7.46 -15.47
N GLN A 207 -2.27 -6.79 -14.57
CA GLN A 207 -1.43 -7.45 -13.57
C GLN A 207 -2.28 -8.11 -12.50
N ILE A 208 -1.81 -9.24 -11.97
CA ILE A 208 -2.45 -9.93 -10.84
C ILE A 208 -1.98 -9.27 -9.53
N LYS A 209 -2.89 -9.18 -8.55
CA LYS A 209 -2.61 -8.62 -7.22
C LYS A 209 -2.87 -9.66 -6.14
N LEU A 210 -1.89 -9.89 -5.27
CA LEU A 210 -1.98 -10.67 -4.04
C LEU A 210 -1.62 -9.75 -2.87
N CYS A 211 -2.56 -9.44 -1.97
CA CYS A 211 -2.33 -8.46 -0.90
C CYS A 211 -3.27 -8.67 0.28
N GLY A 212 -3.05 -7.94 1.37
CA GLY A 212 -4.00 -7.88 2.48
C GLY A 212 -5.34 -7.28 2.09
N ASP A 213 -6.39 -7.61 2.85
CA ASP A 213 -7.78 -7.21 2.56
C ASP A 213 -8.20 -5.89 3.20
N ARG A 214 -7.28 -5.17 3.84
CA ARG A 214 -7.56 -3.85 4.42
C ARG A 214 -7.57 -2.79 3.33
N LEU A 215 -8.76 -2.23 3.09
CA LEU A 215 -8.99 -1.16 2.14
C LEU A 215 -8.95 0.22 2.83
N GLY A 216 -8.61 1.27 2.09
CA GLY A 216 -8.62 2.64 2.60
C GLY A 216 -7.36 3.01 3.39
N ASN A 217 -7.54 3.79 4.46
CA ASN A 217 -6.44 4.38 5.21
C ASN A 217 -6.48 4.00 6.69
N VAL A 218 -5.29 3.89 7.32
CA VAL A 218 -5.14 3.76 8.78
C VAL A 218 -5.56 5.06 9.48
N VAL A 219 -5.07 6.18 8.96
CA VAL A 219 -5.48 7.56 9.27
C VAL A 219 -5.54 8.33 7.97
N THR A 220 -6.08 9.53 7.99
CA THR A 220 -6.37 10.34 6.78
C THR A 220 -5.24 10.37 5.73
N SER A 221 -3.98 10.33 6.17
CA SER A 221 -2.79 10.45 5.30
C SER A 221 -1.98 9.17 5.12
N ILE A 222 -2.33 8.07 5.80
CA ILE A 222 -1.55 6.82 5.78
C ILE A 222 -2.43 5.69 5.22
N PRO A 223 -2.23 5.29 3.96
CA PRO A 223 -2.99 4.19 3.38
C PRO A 223 -2.58 2.84 3.98
N PHE A 224 -3.52 1.88 4.01
CA PHE A 224 -3.23 0.52 4.47
C PHE A 224 -2.28 -0.22 3.52
N ASP A 225 -2.20 0.17 2.27
CA ASP A 225 -1.37 -0.51 1.27
C ASP A 225 0.15 -0.32 1.46
N ILE A 226 0.57 0.57 2.39
CA ILE A 226 1.97 0.66 2.82
C ILE A 226 2.29 -0.11 4.10
N ILE A 227 1.30 -0.64 4.81
CA ILE A 227 1.50 -1.35 6.08
C ILE A 227 1.88 -2.81 5.81
N PRO A 228 3.06 -3.27 6.25
CA PRO A 228 3.48 -4.66 6.05
C PRO A 228 2.79 -5.64 7.02
N GLY A 229 2.90 -6.94 6.75
CA GLY A 229 2.46 -7.99 7.66
C GLY A 229 0.94 -8.17 7.74
N GLN A 230 0.20 -7.81 6.69
CA GLN A 230 -1.26 -7.90 6.67
C GLN A 230 -1.76 -9.33 6.45
N TRP A 231 -0.94 -10.23 5.91
CA TRP A 231 -1.26 -11.63 5.61
C TRP A 231 0.00 -12.50 5.60
N GLY A 232 -0.14 -13.81 5.63
CA GLY A 232 0.99 -14.73 5.77
C GLY A 232 1.94 -14.77 4.57
N GLY A 233 1.42 -14.58 3.35
CA GLY A 233 2.16 -14.70 2.09
C GLY A 233 1.89 -16.02 1.38
N VAL A 234 2.77 -16.35 0.42
CA VAL A 234 2.74 -17.60 -0.35
C VAL A 234 3.77 -18.56 0.23
N SER A 235 3.32 -19.75 0.69
CA SER A 235 4.18 -20.84 1.17
C SER A 235 4.16 -21.99 0.17
N VAL A 236 5.35 -22.47 -0.22
CA VAL A 236 5.51 -23.54 -1.20
C VAL A 236 6.24 -24.70 -0.53
N GLU A 237 5.56 -25.84 -0.37
CA GLU A 237 6.08 -27.02 0.31
C GLU A 237 6.12 -28.20 -0.67
N GLY A 238 7.24 -28.41 -1.35
CA GLY A 238 7.41 -29.44 -2.38
C GLY A 238 6.62 -29.20 -3.67
N GLY A 239 5.92 -28.08 -3.78
CA GLY A 239 5.10 -27.72 -4.94
C GLY A 239 5.82 -26.82 -5.94
N SER A 240 5.08 -26.36 -6.95
CA SER A 240 5.61 -25.44 -7.96
C SER A 240 4.78 -24.16 -8.10
N VAL A 241 5.48 -23.06 -8.38
CA VAL A 241 4.90 -21.73 -8.58
C VAL A 241 5.42 -21.14 -9.88
N ASP A 242 4.52 -20.72 -10.75
CA ASP A 242 4.81 -20.02 -11.99
C ASP A 242 4.01 -18.70 -12.00
N MET A 243 4.69 -17.58 -11.77
CA MET A 243 4.07 -16.26 -11.70
C MET A 243 4.64 -15.32 -12.75
N LYS A 244 3.74 -14.67 -13.48
CA LYS A 244 4.07 -13.63 -14.46
C LYS A 244 3.24 -12.36 -14.21
N CYS A 245 3.89 -11.20 -14.19
CA CYS A 245 3.26 -9.90 -13.94
C CYS A 245 2.35 -9.93 -12.69
N VAL A 246 2.85 -10.49 -11.59
CA VAL A 246 2.18 -10.60 -10.30
C VAL A 246 2.76 -9.61 -9.30
N ASN A 247 1.88 -8.96 -8.55
CA ASN A 247 2.22 -8.10 -7.43
C ASN A 247 1.89 -8.80 -6.12
N VAL A 248 2.87 -8.99 -5.26
CA VAL A 248 2.71 -9.51 -3.90
C VAL A 248 3.05 -8.40 -2.92
N PHE A 249 2.02 -7.88 -2.22
CA PHE A 249 2.16 -6.71 -1.35
C PHE A 249 1.85 -7.04 0.11
N ASN A 250 2.65 -6.45 1.00
CA ASN A 250 2.39 -6.34 2.44
C ASN A 250 2.23 -7.67 3.20
N PRO A 251 2.88 -8.76 2.83
CA PRO A 251 2.82 -10.03 3.57
C PRO A 251 3.72 -10.02 4.82
N VAL A 252 3.64 -11.08 5.61
CA VAL A 252 4.68 -11.40 6.60
C VAL A 252 5.94 -11.87 5.88
N VAL A 253 5.82 -12.90 5.03
CA VAL A 253 6.86 -13.35 4.10
C VAL A 253 6.23 -13.47 2.72
N ALA A 254 6.75 -12.76 1.70
CA ALA A 254 6.06 -12.75 0.42
C ALA A 254 6.09 -14.10 -0.29
N LEU A 255 7.26 -14.78 -0.24
CA LEU A 255 7.44 -16.11 -0.79
C LEU A 255 8.31 -16.94 0.15
N LYS A 256 7.72 -17.95 0.77
CA LYS A 256 8.42 -18.94 1.59
C LYS A 256 8.51 -20.25 0.83
N CYS A 257 9.74 -20.71 0.54
CA CYS A 257 9.99 -21.93 -0.20
C CYS A 257 10.61 -22.98 0.73
N GLY A 258 9.92 -24.10 0.89
CA GLY A 258 10.46 -25.30 1.54
C GLY A 258 11.37 -26.11 0.60
N GLU A 259 11.81 -27.27 1.06
CA GLU A 259 12.62 -28.20 0.28
C GLU A 259 11.91 -28.61 -1.02
N GLU A 260 12.67 -28.78 -2.08
CA GLU A 260 12.19 -29.22 -3.40
C GLU A 260 11.16 -28.28 -4.08
N ALA A 261 10.89 -27.11 -3.51
CA ALA A 261 10.02 -26.12 -4.14
C ALA A 261 10.64 -25.61 -5.46
N GLU A 262 9.83 -25.54 -6.52
CA GLU A 262 10.20 -25.00 -7.82
C GLU A 262 9.48 -23.66 -8.07
N VAL A 263 10.21 -22.59 -8.30
CA VAL A 263 9.65 -21.25 -8.46
C VAL A 263 10.17 -20.58 -9.70
N SER A 264 9.25 -20.13 -10.56
CA SER A 264 9.53 -19.29 -11.73
C SER A 264 8.79 -17.97 -11.62
N LEU A 265 9.53 -16.86 -11.72
CA LEU A 265 9.01 -15.50 -11.62
C LEU A 265 9.41 -14.68 -12.84
N ASP A 266 8.44 -14.15 -13.57
CA ASP A 266 8.66 -13.27 -14.72
C ASP A 266 7.95 -11.93 -14.52
N ASN A 267 8.69 -10.83 -14.46
CA ASN A 267 8.12 -9.48 -14.29
C ASN A 267 7.26 -9.31 -13.02
N CYS A 268 7.61 -9.98 -11.94
CA CYS A 268 6.89 -9.92 -10.67
C CYS A 268 7.42 -8.81 -9.76
N ARG A 269 6.59 -8.34 -8.85
CA ARG A 269 6.94 -7.42 -7.77
C ARG A 269 6.55 -8.02 -6.44
N LEU A 270 7.53 -8.32 -5.60
CA LEU A 270 7.35 -8.82 -4.24
C LEU A 270 7.91 -7.76 -3.29
N THR A 271 7.05 -7.15 -2.48
CA THR A 271 7.48 -5.97 -1.71
C THR A 271 6.78 -5.81 -0.38
N ASN A 272 7.44 -5.05 0.50
CA ASN A 272 6.93 -4.58 1.78
C ASN A 272 6.49 -5.71 2.71
N ALA A 273 7.37 -6.69 2.90
CA ALA A 273 7.18 -7.79 3.85
C ALA A 273 7.59 -7.36 5.26
N SER A 274 6.87 -7.83 6.29
CA SER A 274 7.22 -7.51 7.69
C SER A 274 8.41 -8.32 8.23
N GLN A 275 8.82 -9.38 7.52
CA GLN A 275 10.01 -10.18 7.84
C GLN A 275 10.96 -10.26 6.64
N ARG A 276 10.64 -11.06 5.64
CA ARG A 276 11.46 -11.30 4.45
C ARG A 276 10.62 -11.25 3.18
N VAL A 277 11.20 -10.80 2.08
CA VAL A 277 10.49 -10.89 0.80
C VAL A 277 10.54 -12.33 0.28
N VAL A 278 11.73 -12.94 0.24
CA VAL A 278 11.89 -14.37 -0.07
C VAL A 278 12.65 -15.04 1.06
N ASP A 279 12.13 -16.17 1.54
CA ASP A 279 12.76 -17.07 2.51
C ASP A 279 12.75 -18.49 1.95
N ALA A 280 13.89 -18.95 1.47
CA ALA A 280 13.96 -20.19 0.72
C ALA A 280 14.97 -21.18 1.33
N ALA A 281 14.56 -22.45 1.42
CA ALA A 281 15.37 -23.55 1.90
C ALA A 281 15.44 -24.65 0.83
N SER A 282 16.65 -24.99 0.37
CA SER A 282 16.93 -26.12 -0.56
C SER A 282 15.98 -26.19 -1.77
N SER A 283 15.60 -25.04 -2.32
CA SER A 283 14.64 -24.88 -3.41
C SER A 283 15.31 -24.48 -4.72
N CYS A 284 14.55 -24.44 -5.80
CA CYS A 284 14.97 -23.95 -7.11
C CYS A 284 14.18 -22.70 -7.48
N ILE A 285 14.87 -21.55 -7.65
CA ILE A 285 14.22 -20.27 -7.98
C ILE A 285 14.81 -19.73 -9.27
N ASP A 286 13.97 -19.41 -10.25
CA ASP A 286 14.33 -18.69 -11.46
C ASP A 286 13.49 -17.41 -11.55
N ALA A 287 14.14 -16.24 -11.53
CA ALA A 287 13.49 -14.96 -11.53
C ALA A 287 14.07 -14.02 -12.57
N VAL A 288 13.25 -13.46 -13.42
CA VAL A 288 13.68 -12.51 -14.46
C VAL A 288 12.82 -11.26 -14.44
N GLY A 289 13.49 -10.08 -14.39
CA GLY A 289 12.83 -8.78 -14.41
C GLY A 289 11.96 -8.51 -13.18
N CYS A 290 12.32 -9.06 -12.05
CA CYS A 290 11.54 -8.96 -10.82
C CYS A 290 12.09 -7.88 -9.88
N GLU A 291 11.19 -7.26 -9.14
CA GLU A 291 11.51 -6.41 -7.99
C GLU A 291 11.30 -7.21 -6.70
N PHE A 292 12.34 -7.22 -5.87
CA PHE A 292 12.32 -7.70 -4.49
C PHE A 292 12.69 -6.53 -3.60
N SER A 293 11.73 -6.04 -2.80
CA SER A 293 11.99 -4.80 -2.07
C SER A 293 11.35 -4.73 -0.70
N SER A 294 11.98 -3.96 0.18
CA SER A 294 11.46 -3.48 1.47
C SER A 294 11.07 -4.57 2.47
N SER A 295 12.05 -5.00 3.26
CA SER A 295 11.85 -5.87 4.44
C SER A 295 13.00 -5.71 5.45
N PRO A 296 12.75 -5.96 6.76
CA PRO A 296 13.76 -5.70 7.78
C PRO A 296 14.78 -6.82 7.94
N ASP A 297 14.40 -8.09 7.79
CA ASP A 297 15.25 -9.25 8.15
C ASP A 297 16.01 -9.85 6.96
N GLY A 298 16.10 -9.10 5.88
CA GLY A 298 16.71 -9.49 4.61
C GLY A 298 15.68 -9.60 3.49
N VAL A 299 16.05 -9.12 2.29
CA VAL A 299 15.12 -9.10 1.18
C VAL A 299 14.97 -10.49 0.58
N VAL A 300 16.07 -11.10 0.14
CA VAL A 300 16.09 -12.48 -0.35
C VAL A 300 17.08 -13.30 0.48
N VAL A 301 16.60 -14.36 1.12
CA VAL A 301 17.39 -15.26 1.99
C VAL A 301 17.32 -16.67 1.41
N LEU A 302 18.49 -17.23 1.07
CA LEU A 302 18.61 -18.54 0.46
C LEU A 302 19.46 -19.46 1.36
N ASN A 303 18.83 -20.46 1.93
CA ASN A 303 19.45 -21.49 2.77
C ASN A 303 19.61 -22.79 1.98
N GLY A 304 20.62 -22.84 1.09
CA GLY A 304 20.83 -23.94 0.15
C GLY A 304 20.02 -23.81 -1.14
N GLY A 305 20.08 -24.86 -1.98
CA GLY A 305 19.37 -24.89 -3.25
C GLY A 305 20.04 -24.12 -4.39
N ARG A 306 19.29 -23.81 -5.41
CA ARG A 306 19.79 -23.07 -6.60
C ARG A 306 18.88 -21.89 -6.90
N ALA A 307 19.49 -20.77 -7.27
CA ALA A 307 18.73 -19.61 -7.71
C ALA A 307 19.41 -18.92 -8.90
N SER A 308 18.59 -18.42 -9.83
CA SER A 308 19.00 -17.58 -10.95
C SER A 308 18.17 -16.30 -10.92
N PHE A 309 18.85 -15.16 -10.96
CA PHE A 309 18.24 -13.84 -10.99
C PHE A 309 18.76 -13.05 -12.18
N GLY A 310 17.92 -12.82 -13.15
CA GLY A 310 18.24 -12.03 -14.34
C GLY A 310 17.52 -10.69 -14.35
N ARG A 311 18.25 -9.58 -14.43
CA ARG A 311 17.64 -8.23 -14.50
C ARG A 311 16.62 -7.98 -13.40
N CYS A 312 17.02 -8.28 -12.17
CA CYS A 312 16.20 -8.05 -10.98
C CYS A 312 16.67 -6.80 -10.24
N THR A 313 15.77 -6.20 -9.50
CA THR A 313 16.07 -5.11 -8.57
C THR A 313 15.87 -5.61 -7.14
N PHE A 314 16.95 -5.56 -6.36
CA PHE A 314 16.97 -5.83 -4.93
C PHE A 314 17.11 -4.49 -4.21
N ALA A 315 16.08 -4.08 -3.49
CA ALA A 315 16.06 -2.77 -2.84
C ALA A 315 15.49 -2.85 -1.41
N SER A 316 15.91 -1.94 -0.54
CA SER A 316 15.30 -1.84 0.79
C SER A 316 15.31 -0.41 1.30
N ASP A 317 14.12 0.19 1.32
CA ASP A 317 13.78 1.45 1.95
C ASP A 317 12.62 1.20 2.94
N TYR A 318 12.86 0.28 3.89
CA TYR A 318 11.83 -0.17 4.82
C TYR A 318 11.56 0.87 5.91
N LEU A 319 10.31 1.32 6.05
CA LEU A 319 9.93 2.44 6.91
C LEU A 319 9.67 2.08 8.38
N PHE A 320 9.35 0.81 8.67
CA PHE A 320 8.77 0.44 9.97
C PHE A 320 9.77 -0.10 10.97
N ALA A 321 11.00 -0.43 10.54
CA ALA A 321 12.10 -0.87 11.39
C ALA A 321 13.45 -0.67 10.69
N ALA A 322 14.52 -0.62 11.47
CA ALA A 322 15.87 -0.71 10.90
C ALA A 322 16.10 -2.09 10.28
N SER A 323 16.70 -2.12 9.10
CA SER A 323 17.05 -3.40 8.45
C SER A 323 18.20 -4.07 9.20
N THR A 324 18.01 -5.34 9.55
CA THR A 324 19.00 -6.20 10.23
C THR A 324 19.64 -7.20 9.27
N GLY A 325 19.04 -7.42 8.10
CA GLY A 325 19.50 -8.32 7.06
C GLY A 325 20.21 -7.61 5.91
N ALA A 326 20.49 -8.34 4.83
CA ALA A 326 21.06 -7.84 3.58
C ALA A 326 20.03 -7.96 2.44
N LEU A 327 20.32 -7.31 1.30
CA LEU A 327 19.46 -7.44 0.12
C LEU A 327 19.46 -8.88 -0.42
N LEU A 328 20.60 -9.55 -0.38
CA LEU A 328 20.72 -10.97 -0.70
C LEU A 328 21.57 -11.67 0.37
N GLN A 329 21.01 -12.66 1.04
CA GLN A 329 21.67 -13.48 2.04
C GLN A 329 21.77 -14.92 1.56
N LEU A 330 22.96 -15.49 1.61
CA LEU A 330 23.26 -16.81 1.08
C LEU A 330 23.94 -17.67 2.15
N SER A 331 23.47 -18.91 2.31
CA SER A 331 24.27 -19.94 3.00
C SER A 331 25.38 -20.49 2.09
N ASP A 332 26.35 -21.18 2.67
CA ASP A 332 27.44 -21.81 1.92
C ASP A 332 26.98 -22.92 0.95
N GLU A 333 25.76 -23.42 1.16
CA GLU A 333 25.15 -24.50 0.37
C GLU A 333 24.32 -23.95 -0.82
N ALA A 334 24.14 -22.63 -0.92
CA ALA A 334 23.36 -21.99 -1.98
C ALA A 334 24.22 -21.78 -3.23
N ALA A 335 23.75 -22.26 -4.37
CA ALA A 335 24.34 -21.99 -5.69
C ALA A 335 23.54 -20.94 -6.43
N VAL A 336 24.14 -19.75 -6.66
CA VAL A 336 23.40 -18.59 -7.14
C VAL A 336 24.09 -17.93 -8.33
N ALA A 337 23.32 -17.63 -9.39
CA ALA A 337 23.75 -16.80 -10.49
C ALA A 337 22.89 -15.53 -10.56
N VAL A 338 23.53 -14.38 -10.61
CA VAL A 338 22.85 -13.08 -10.70
C VAL A 338 23.43 -12.29 -11.88
N GLY A 339 22.56 -11.95 -12.84
CA GLY A 339 22.97 -11.18 -14.02
C GLY A 339 22.20 -9.88 -14.18
N GLU A 340 22.90 -8.81 -14.60
CA GLU A 340 22.28 -7.55 -15.04
C GLU A 340 21.31 -6.94 -14.00
N SER A 341 21.59 -7.14 -12.71
CA SER A 341 20.71 -6.80 -11.60
C SER A 341 21.25 -5.62 -10.78
N ILE A 342 20.34 -4.97 -10.03
CA ILE A 342 20.67 -3.79 -9.23
C ILE A 342 20.46 -4.10 -7.76
N PHE A 343 21.46 -3.76 -6.93
CA PHE A 343 21.43 -3.84 -5.48
C PHE A 343 21.54 -2.43 -4.88
N PHE A 344 20.50 -1.95 -4.23
CA PHE A 344 20.49 -0.62 -3.63
C PHE A 344 19.50 -0.52 -2.45
N GLY A 345 19.98 -0.03 -1.33
CA GLY A 345 19.14 0.15 -0.14
C GLY A 345 19.90 0.64 1.07
N SER A 346 19.24 0.73 2.19
CA SER A 346 19.81 1.17 3.47
C SER A 346 20.56 0.07 4.22
N CYS A 347 20.52 -1.19 3.73
CA CYS A 347 21.18 -2.36 4.31
C CYS A 347 22.34 -2.86 3.43
N PRO A 348 23.18 -3.80 3.88
CA PRO A 348 24.21 -4.42 3.06
C PRO A 348 23.67 -5.06 1.78
N ASP A 349 24.41 -4.97 0.67
CA ASP A 349 24.00 -5.60 -0.59
C ASP A 349 24.01 -7.13 -0.47
N LEU A 350 25.04 -7.71 0.14
CA LEU A 350 25.25 -9.16 0.27
C LEU A 350 25.61 -9.57 1.70
N SER A 351 25.19 -10.77 2.10
CA SER A 351 25.65 -11.43 3.32
C SER A 351 25.84 -12.96 3.10
N PRO A 352 27.06 -13.51 3.22
CA PRO A 352 28.32 -12.80 3.42
C PRO A 352 28.69 -11.89 2.24
N ALA A 353 29.61 -10.94 2.43
CA ALA A 353 30.03 -10.03 1.37
C ALA A 353 30.66 -10.75 0.18
N ASN A 354 31.30 -11.90 0.41
CA ASN A 354 31.89 -12.78 -0.59
C ASN A 354 31.28 -14.19 -0.44
N PRO A 355 30.08 -14.44 -0.96
CA PRO A 355 29.40 -15.71 -0.81
C PRO A 355 30.05 -16.79 -1.69
N SER A 356 30.39 -17.94 -1.11
CA SER A 356 30.82 -19.11 -1.88
C SER A 356 29.68 -19.63 -2.76
N GLY A 357 29.97 -20.09 -3.97
CA GLY A 357 28.95 -20.66 -4.87
C GLY A 357 28.09 -19.62 -5.59
N ALA A 358 28.43 -18.34 -5.55
CA ALA A 358 27.72 -17.29 -6.26
C ALA A 358 28.52 -16.71 -7.42
N LEU A 359 27.82 -16.30 -8.49
CA LEU A 359 28.36 -15.57 -9.63
C LEU A 359 27.50 -14.32 -9.90
N PHE A 360 28.15 -13.18 -9.99
CA PHE A 360 27.50 -11.90 -10.31
C PHE A 360 28.07 -11.33 -11.60
N GLU A 361 27.23 -11.18 -12.61
CA GLU A 361 27.65 -10.66 -13.90
C GLU A 361 26.91 -9.36 -14.24
N ARG A 362 27.67 -8.30 -14.52
CA ARG A 362 27.09 -6.99 -14.90
C ARG A 362 26.03 -6.49 -13.92
N CYS A 363 26.30 -6.63 -12.64
CA CYS A 363 25.44 -6.13 -11.57
C CYS A 363 25.88 -4.75 -11.09
N THR A 364 24.96 -4.02 -10.48
CA THR A 364 25.22 -2.73 -9.86
C THR A 364 25.11 -2.88 -8.34
N PHE A 365 26.15 -2.43 -7.62
CA PHE A 365 26.23 -2.49 -6.17
C PHE A 365 26.42 -1.10 -5.56
N ARG A 366 25.73 -0.83 -4.46
CA ARG A 366 25.96 0.35 -3.63
C ARG A 366 27.29 0.25 -2.86
N SER A 367 27.68 -0.94 -2.44
CA SER A 367 28.89 -1.20 -1.69
C SER A 367 30.15 -0.94 -2.51
N HIS A 368 31.28 -0.71 -1.82
CA HIS A 368 32.59 -0.70 -2.42
C HIS A 368 33.08 -2.12 -2.69
N GLY A 369 33.67 -2.35 -3.84
CA GLY A 369 34.21 -3.62 -4.24
C GLY A 369 35.03 -3.53 -5.52
N SER A 370 35.42 -4.67 -6.07
CA SER A 370 36.12 -4.80 -7.34
C SER A 370 35.79 -6.14 -7.97
N ASP A 371 35.87 -6.19 -9.28
CA ASP A 371 35.69 -7.43 -10.03
C ASP A 371 36.76 -8.46 -9.70
N ASP A 372 36.36 -9.72 -9.69
CA ASP A 372 37.19 -10.90 -9.49
C ASP A 372 36.58 -12.12 -10.24
N ASN A 373 36.82 -13.34 -9.75
CA ASN A 373 36.25 -14.56 -10.35
C ASN A 373 34.73 -14.73 -10.06
N MET A 374 34.21 -14.03 -9.06
CA MET A 374 32.82 -14.08 -8.65
C MET A 374 32.04 -12.88 -9.17
N PHE A 375 32.67 -11.74 -9.31
CA PHE A 375 32.07 -10.49 -9.77
C PHE A 375 32.68 -10.09 -11.11
N VAL A 376 31.88 -10.08 -12.17
CA VAL A 376 32.37 -9.87 -13.54
C VAL A 376 31.62 -8.71 -14.22
N GLY A 377 32.32 -7.65 -14.55
CA GLY A 377 31.77 -6.49 -15.23
C GLY A 377 30.78 -5.69 -14.38
N CYS A 378 30.94 -5.69 -13.06
CA CYS A 378 30.05 -5.05 -12.12
C CYS A 378 30.35 -3.55 -11.92
N LEU A 379 29.35 -2.77 -11.59
CA LEU A 379 29.50 -1.37 -11.15
C LEU A 379 29.42 -1.31 -9.63
N TRP A 380 30.48 -0.79 -9.03
CA TRP A 380 30.65 -0.66 -7.59
C TRP A 380 30.48 0.79 -7.14
N ASN A 381 30.05 1.00 -5.88
CA ASN A 381 29.80 2.32 -5.31
C ASN A 381 28.89 3.17 -6.22
N CYS A 382 27.84 2.55 -6.73
CA CYS A 382 26.94 3.13 -7.71
C CYS A 382 25.58 3.45 -7.08
N ASP A 383 25.16 4.71 -7.20
CA ASP A 383 23.80 5.14 -6.88
C ASP A 383 22.97 5.08 -8.17
N PRO A 384 21.94 4.22 -8.24
CA PRO A 384 21.09 4.11 -9.41
C PRO A 384 20.16 5.30 -9.62
N LEU A 385 20.12 6.26 -8.67
CA LEU A 385 19.25 7.44 -8.70
C LEU A 385 17.76 7.09 -8.81
N PHE A 386 17.29 6.18 -7.98
CA PHE A 386 15.86 5.86 -7.87
C PHE A 386 15.05 7.04 -7.34
N ASP A 387 13.76 7.05 -7.62
CA ASP A 387 12.84 8.08 -7.08
C ASP A 387 12.16 7.56 -5.82
N VAL A 388 12.88 7.68 -4.69
CA VAL A 388 12.42 7.27 -3.37
C VAL A 388 12.16 8.51 -2.51
N ASP A 389 10.94 8.61 -1.95
CA ASP A 389 10.54 9.67 -1.04
C ASP A 389 9.70 9.08 0.10
N ASP A 390 10.33 8.83 1.22
CA ASP A 390 9.72 8.24 2.42
C ASP A 390 8.55 9.08 2.94
N GLY A 391 8.65 10.41 2.84
CA GLY A 391 7.63 11.33 3.34
C GLY A 391 6.34 11.30 2.52
N ARG A 392 6.43 10.84 1.28
CA ARG A 392 5.28 10.68 0.36
C ARG A 392 4.95 9.22 0.08
N TYR A 393 5.67 8.27 0.68
CA TYR A 393 5.53 6.82 0.45
C TYR A 393 5.73 6.43 -1.02
N VAL A 394 6.67 7.10 -1.71
CA VAL A 394 7.03 6.82 -3.10
C VAL A 394 8.28 5.95 -3.14
N PHE A 395 8.16 4.76 -3.71
CA PHE A 395 9.24 3.79 -3.87
C PHE A 395 9.27 3.36 -5.35
N ASP A 396 9.85 4.23 -6.19
CA ASP A 396 9.97 3.99 -7.62
C ASP A 396 11.43 3.63 -7.98
N TYR A 397 11.65 2.37 -8.27
CA TYR A 397 12.97 1.83 -8.59
C TYR A 397 13.27 1.84 -10.10
N ARG A 398 12.61 2.69 -10.86
CA ARG A 398 12.98 2.97 -12.24
C ARG A 398 14.22 3.88 -12.30
N LEU A 399 15.06 3.64 -13.29
CA LEU A 399 16.32 4.40 -13.46
C LEU A 399 16.04 5.77 -14.06
N LYS A 400 16.42 6.85 -13.39
CA LYS A 400 16.42 8.19 -13.97
C LYS A 400 17.35 8.24 -15.20
N GLN A 401 17.15 9.22 -16.07
CA GLN A 401 17.87 9.33 -17.33
C GLN A 401 19.39 9.51 -17.16
N ASP A 402 19.80 10.13 -16.08
CA ASP A 402 21.19 10.39 -15.69
C ASP A 402 21.79 9.32 -14.77
N SER A 403 21.06 8.23 -14.51
CA SER A 403 21.53 7.13 -13.68
C SER A 403 22.81 6.50 -14.23
N PRO A 404 23.89 6.37 -13.43
CA PRO A 404 25.12 5.69 -13.86
C PRO A 404 24.91 4.19 -14.13
N ALA A 405 23.89 3.56 -13.53
CA ALA A 405 23.57 2.15 -13.78
C ALA A 405 23.20 1.88 -15.25
N ARG A 406 22.72 2.89 -15.99
CA ARG A 406 22.41 2.78 -17.43
C ARG A 406 23.65 2.51 -18.31
N ALA A 407 24.86 2.58 -17.75
CA ALA A 407 26.08 2.18 -18.45
C ALA A 407 26.17 0.65 -18.68
N ILE A 408 25.44 -0.14 -17.89
CA ILE A 408 25.32 -1.58 -18.13
C ILE A 408 24.31 -1.81 -19.26
N LEU A 409 24.82 -2.33 -20.39
CA LEU A 409 23.98 -2.67 -21.53
C LEU A 409 23.58 -4.14 -21.45
N CYS A 410 22.28 -4.37 -21.49
CA CYS A 410 21.65 -5.69 -21.42
C CYS A 410 21.02 -6.09 -22.77
N GLY A 411 20.58 -7.33 -22.90
CA GLY A 411 19.72 -7.72 -24.02
C GLY A 411 18.37 -7.01 -23.97
N VAL A 412 17.68 -6.87 -25.10
CA VAL A 412 16.33 -6.27 -25.13
C VAL A 412 15.32 -7.19 -24.42
N ARG A 413 14.53 -6.60 -23.51
CA ARG A 413 13.44 -7.28 -22.79
C ARG A 413 12.28 -6.32 -22.56
N THR A 414 11.09 -6.83 -22.48
CA THR A 414 9.89 -6.06 -22.09
C THR A 414 9.66 -6.22 -20.59
N ASP A 415 9.53 -5.11 -19.89
CA ASP A 415 9.26 -5.10 -18.45
C ASP A 415 7.77 -5.26 -18.12
N ARG A 416 7.45 -5.25 -16.83
CA ARG A 416 6.10 -5.39 -16.30
C ARG A 416 5.11 -4.28 -16.69
N TYR A 417 5.59 -3.17 -17.21
CA TYR A 417 4.79 -2.06 -17.73
C TYR A 417 4.67 -2.08 -19.26
N GLY A 418 5.15 -3.14 -19.92
CA GLY A 418 5.13 -3.27 -21.36
C GLY A 418 6.23 -2.45 -22.07
N VAL A 419 7.17 -1.87 -21.33
CA VAL A 419 8.26 -1.08 -21.89
C VAL A 419 9.40 -1.99 -22.31
N SER A 420 9.74 -1.98 -23.61
CA SER A 420 10.89 -2.71 -24.13
C SER A 420 12.16 -1.89 -24.04
N GLY A 421 13.24 -2.48 -23.56
CA GLY A 421 14.52 -1.80 -23.36
C GLY A 421 15.63 -2.77 -22.97
N SER A 422 16.82 -2.20 -22.78
CA SER A 422 18.05 -2.93 -22.49
C SER A 422 18.75 -2.42 -21.22
N LEU A 423 17.97 -1.98 -20.23
CA LEU A 423 18.49 -1.50 -18.95
C LEU A 423 18.67 -2.65 -17.95
N PRO A 424 19.60 -2.53 -16.99
CA PRO A 424 19.72 -3.47 -15.88
C PRO A 424 18.54 -3.28 -14.88
N GLY A 425 18.31 -4.30 -14.05
CA GLY A 425 17.24 -4.29 -13.08
C GLY A 425 15.86 -4.61 -13.67
N ALA A 426 14.84 -4.45 -12.88
CA ALA A 426 13.46 -4.87 -13.19
C ALA A 426 12.76 -4.01 -14.26
N TYR A 427 13.25 -2.80 -14.52
CA TYR A 427 12.52 -1.78 -15.29
C TYR A 427 13.32 -1.23 -16.46
N ASN A 428 12.64 -0.84 -17.53
CA ASN A 428 13.22 -0.29 -18.75
C ASN A 428 12.91 1.20 -18.99
N SER A 429 12.27 1.84 -18.06
CA SER A 429 11.86 3.25 -18.15
C SER A 429 12.62 4.14 -17.19
#